data_ea1a2662b6e31e5c7f5bdaa901e4adf9
#
_entry.id   ea1a2662b6e31e5c7f5bdaa901e4adf9
#
_cell.length_a   1.000
_cell.length_b   1.000
_cell.length_c   1.000
_cell.angle_alpha   90.00
_cell.angle_beta   90.00
_cell.angle_gamma   90.00
#
_symmetry.space_group_name_H-M   'P 1'
#
loop_
_entity.id
_entity.type
_entity.pdbx_description
1 polymer ?
#
loop_
_entity_poly.entity_id
_entity_poly.type
_entity_poly.pdbx_seq_one_letter_code
_entity_poly.pdbx_strand_id
1 'polypeptide(L)'
;MIGFDLTDEQLQLQEVARKFAEKEIIPVAADVDNIADPRDAFPKDVIRKGFELGFHSLLIPEQYGGIGGSTLDYAILLEELAAGDIGMANAFHVVMSISEMIAMNGTAEQCERWLIPIAEDTTGSHLICFGATEPSGGTEIFCPLPDPKLGTRTTARKDGDHYVINGSKVFSSNASVSQLVGILARTDTSKANSESCSVFIFPADTPGFSIGTIENKMGHRASMNGELVFEDMRLPRENMLGEEGAGFATINAIYDTNGVGTGTMAVGVARAAYELALAYAKEREIWGQPIGKYQAIGNMLVDMKADLEMARLMVRRIAWQGEKDSSEGKLPPNMAKVYPAEMARRVTINAMQILGGSGYMKDYPAEKYVRDAMVLPIISGANEVLKYFMSLKL
;
A
#
# COMPACT_ATOMS: atom_id res chain seq x y z
N MET A 1 26.50 -12.60 -12.29
CA MET A 1 26.62 -11.19 -12.74
C MET A 1 25.43 -10.44 -12.15
N ILE A 2 25.62 -9.32 -11.50
CA ILE A 2 24.50 -8.50 -11.03
C ILE A 2 24.01 -7.71 -12.23
N GLY A 3 22.84 -8.08 -12.80
CA GLY A 3 22.17 -7.30 -13.80
C GLY A 3 21.27 -6.26 -13.13
N PHE A 4 21.33 -5.00 -13.54
CA PHE A 4 20.45 -3.94 -13.10
C PHE A 4 19.36 -3.65 -14.15
N ASP A 5 19.46 -4.30 -15.31
CA ASP A 5 18.56 -4.11 -16.44
C ASP A 5 17.26 -4.87 -16.23
N LEU A 6 16.16 -4.27 -16.60
CA LEU A 6 14.84 -4.91 -16.65
C LEU A 6 14.77 -5.85 -17.86
N THR A 7 13.99 -6.92 -17.76
CA THR A 7 13.67 -7.78 -18.92
C THR A 7 12.77 -7.04 -19.91
N ASP A 8 12.62 -7.58 -21.11
CA ASP A 8 11.75 -6.99 -22.14
C ASP A 8 10.29 -6.95 -21.66
N GLU A 9 9.83 -7.98 -20.96
CA GLU A 9 8.49 -8.06 -20.36
C GLU A 9 8.31 -6.98 -19.27
N GLN A 10 9.33 -6.79 -18.43
CA GLN A 10 9.31 -5.74 -17.39
C GLN A 10 9.31 -4.34 -17.98
N LEU A 11 10.04 -4.12 -19.06
CA LEU A 11 10.02 -2.85 -19.81
C LEU A 11 8.65 -2.60 -20.44
N GLN A 12 8.00 -3.63 -20.98
CA GLN A 12 6.65 -3.52 -21.52
C GLN A 12 5.63 -3.21 -20.42
N LEU A 13 5.70 -3.89 -19.28
CA LEU A 13 4.84 -3.62 -18.12
C LEU A 13 5.00 -2.17 -17.65
N GLN A 14 6.26 -1.71 -17.53
CA GLN A 14 6.55 -0.33 -17.14
C GLN A 14 5.94 0.67 -18.13
N GLU A 15 6.09 0.44 -19.43
CA GLU A 15 5.55 1.31 -20.47
C GLU A 15 4.02 1.37 -20.47
N VAL A 16 3.35 0.21 -20.30
CA VAL A 16 1.88 0.14 -20.18
C VAL A 16 1.41 0.89 -18.95
N ALA A 17 2.03 0.66 -17.80
CA ALA A 17 1.69 1.32 -16.53
C ALA A 17 1.92 2.84 -16.60
N ARG A 18 3.02 3.29 -17.21
CA ARG A 18 3.33 4.70 -17.42
C ARG A 18 2.29 5.37 -18.30
N LYS A 19 1.97 4.79 -19.45
CA LYS A 19 0.94 5.32 -20.37
C LYS A 19 -0.42 5.39 -19.69
N PHE A 20 -0.75 4.41 -18.88
CA PHE A 20 -1.97 4.43 -18.08
C PHE A 20 -1.97 5.58 -17.07
N ALA A 21 -0.88 5.76 -16.33
CA ALA A 21 -0.77 6.86 -15.37
C ALA A 21 -0.89 8.23 -16.06
N GLU A 22 -0.21 8.42 -17.20
CA GLU A 22 -0.25 9.67 -17.98
C GLU A 22 -1.63 9.98 -18.57
N LYS A 23 -2.37 8.96 -19.03
CA LYS A 23 -3.65 9.15 -19.74
C LYS A 23 -4.85 9.13 -18.81
N GLU A 24 -4.82 8.32 -17.77
CA GLU A 24 -6.02 8.04 -16.96
C GLU A 24 -5.90 8.56 -15.52
N ILE A 25 -4.70 8.55 -14.91
CA ILE A 25 -4.52 8.97 -13.51
C ILE A 25 -4.23 10.47 -13.42
N ILE A 26 -3.15 10.93 -14.04
CA ILE A 26 -2.69 12.34 -13.91
C ILE A 26 -3.78 13.36 -14.25
N PRO A 27 -4.58 13.18 -15.33
CA PRO A 27 -5.57 14.18 -15.70
C PRO A 27 -6.69 14.39 -14.68
N VAL A 28 -6.96 13.42 -13.80
CA VAL A 28 -8.04 13.48 -12.81
C VAL A 28 -7.54 13.63 -11.37
N ALA A 29 -6.23 13.47 -11.14
CA ALA A 29 -5.66 13.43 -9.78
C ALA A 29 -5.95 14.71 -8.96
N ALA A 30 -5.85 15.89 -9.58
CA ALA A 30 -6.13 17.16 -8.90
C ALA A 30 -7.62 17.33 -8.59
N ASP A 31 -8.50 16.94 -9.49
CA ASP A 31 -9.95 17.05 -9.28
C ASP A 31 -10.39 16.11 -8.15
N VAL A 32 -9.92 14.88 -8.13
CA VAL A 32 -10.19 13.90 -7.06
C VAL A 32 -9.65 14.40 -5.70
N ASP A 33 -8.46 14.96 -5.67
CA ASP A 33 -7.86 15.53 -4.44
C ASP A 33 -8.68 16.69 -3.88
N ASN A 34 -9.37 17.45 -4.71
CA ASN A 34 -10.18 18.61 -4.33
C ASN A 34 -11.64 18.26 -3.97
N ILE A 35 -12.09 17.03 -4.12
CA ILE A 35 -13.43 16.61 -3.72
C ILE A 35 -13.60 16.82 -2.21
N ALA A 36 -14.63 17.59 -1.83
CA ALA A 36 -14.83 17.98 -0.43
C ALA A 36 -15.25 16.80 0.46
N ASP A 37 -16.24 16.02 0.01
CA ASP A 37 -16.68 14.83 0.74
C ASP A 37 -15.80 13.63 0.41
N PRO A 38 -15.08 13.07 1.39
CA PRO A 38 -14.19 11.94 1.14
C PRO A 38 -14.92 10.72 0.58
N ARG A 39 -16.26 10.59 0.79
CA ARG A 39 -17.04 9.47 0.27
C ARG A 39 -17.18 9.47 -1.25
N ASP A 40 -17.01 10.63 -1.88
CA ASP A 40 -17.13 10.81 -3.32
C ASP A 40 -15.78 10.81 -4.04
N ALA A 41 -14.66 10.74 -3.29
CA ALA A 41 -13.30 10.90 -3.83
C ALA A 41 -12.73 9.62 -4.48
N PHE A 42 -13.53 8.57 -4.70
CA PHE A 42 -13.06 7.35 -5.33
C PHE A 42 -13.19 7.40 -6.86
N PRO A 43 -12.08 7.30 -7.61
CA PRO A 43 -12.07 7.43 -9.07
C PRO A 43 -12.46 6.11 -9.77
N LYS A 44 -13.73 5.72 -9.69
CA LYS A 44 -14.26 4.41 -10.16
C LYS A 44 -13.85 4.09 -11.60
N ASP A 45 -13.93 5.07 -12.51
CA ASP A 45 -13.61 4.84 -13.93
C ASP A 45 -12.12 4.55 -14.15
N VAL A 46 -11.23 5.21 -13.41
CA VAL A 46 -9.78 4.94 -13.48
C VAL A 46 -9.48 3.53 -12.96
N ILE A 47 -10.07 3.17 -11.82
CA ILE A 47 -9.89 1.83 -11.24
C ILE A 47 -10.40 0.76 -12.19
N ARG A 48 -11.62 0.92 -12.77
CA ARG A 48 -12.17 0.01 -13.77
C ARG A 48 -11.22 -0.21 -14.94
N LYS A 49 -10.69 0.87 -15.53
CA LYS A 49 -9.74 0.77 -16.66
C LYS A 49 -8.43 0.04 -16.28
N GLY A 50 -7.95 0.19 -15.05
CA GLY A 50 -6.80 -0.58 -14.56
C GLY A 50 -7.13 -2.06 -14.36
N PHE A 51 -8.37 -2.39 -13.98
CA PHE A 51 -8.86 -3.78 -13.93
C PHE A 51 -8.98 -4.37 -15.34
N GLU A 52 -9.44 -3.63 -16.34
CA GLU A 52 -9.44 -4.06 -17.75
C GLU A 52 -8.03 -4.43 -18.28
N LEU A 53 -6.98 -3.80 -17.71
CA LEU A 53 -5.58 -4.10 -18.02
C LEU A 53 -4.99 -5.23 -17.15
N GLY A 54 -5.74 -5.77 -16.19
CA GLY A 54 -5.31 -6.85 -15.32
C GLY A 54 -4.35 -6.44 -14.20
N PHE A 55 -4.14 -5.15 -13.91
CA PHE A 55 -3.17 -4.70 -12.88
C PHE A 55 -3.44 -5.29 -11.50
N HIS A 56 -4.70 -5.43 -11.12
CA HIS A 56 -5.15 -5.97 -9.83
C HIS A 56 -4.81 -7.46 -9.64
N SER A 57 -4.69 -8.22 -10.74
CA SER A 57 -4.45 -9.67 -10.73
C SER A 57 -2.97 -10.05 -10.88
N LEU A 58 -2.06 -9.05 -10.88
CA LEU A 58 -0.63 -9.26 -11.14
C LEU A 58 0.00 -10.31 -10.20
N LEU A 59 -0.32 -10.29 -8.90
CA LEU A 59 0.21 -11.22 -7.90
C LEU A 59 -0.65 -12.46 -7.67
N ILE A 60 -1.79 -12.60 -8.36
CA ILE A 60 -2.60 -13.82 -8.29
C ILE A 60 -1.94 -14.90 -9.14
N PRO A 61 -1.73 -16.13 -8.62
CA PRO A 61 -1.16 -17.23 -9.39
C PRO A 61 -1.98 -17.56 -10.64
N GLU A 62 -1.31 -17.97 -11.73
CA GLU A 62 -1.94 -18.33 -13.01
C GLU A 62 -3.02 -19.40 -12.88
N GLN A 63 -2.83 -20.38 -11.99
CA GLN A 63 -3.82 -21.44 -11.72
C GLN A 63 -5.17 -20.91 -11.19
N TYR A 64 -5.22 -19.69 -10.67
CA TYR A 64 -6.43 -19.01 -10.22
C TYR A 64 -6.84 -17.84 -11.14
N GLY A 65 -6.31 -17.82 -12.37
CA GLY A 65 -6.68 -16.85 -13.41
C GLY A 65 -5.90 -15.54 -13.36
N GLY A 66 -4.90 -15.39 -12.48
CA GLY A 66 -4.05 -14.22 -12.40
C GLY A 66 -2.88 -14.23 -13.39
N ILE A 67 -2.03 -13.20 -13.29
CA ILE A 67 -0.84 -13.04 -14.15
C ILE A 67 0.36 -13.84 -13.60
N GLY A 68 0.43 -14.09 -12.31
CA GLY A 68 1.55 -14.80 -11.68
C GLY A 68 2.86 -14.01 -11.70
N GLY A 69 2.77 -12.69 -11.71
CA GLY A 69 3.93 -11.81 -11.73
C GLY A 69 4.73 -11.84 -10.42
N SER A 70 5.97 -11.39 -10.50
CA SER A 70 6.90 -11.35 -9.39
C SER A 70 6.72 -10.10 -8.51
N THR A 71 7.34 -10.11 -7.32
CA THR A 71 7.41 -8.90 -6.46
C THR A 71 8.16 -7.75 -7.15
N LEU A 72 9.08 -8.04 -8.06
CA LEU A 72 9.75 -7.00 -8.85
C LEU A 72 8.80 -6.39 -9.90
N ASP A 73 8.00 -7.20 -10.59
CA ASP A 73 6.98 -6.72 -11.53
C ASP A 73 5.95 -5.83 -10.83
N TYR A 74 5.52 -6.25 -9.63
CA TYR A 74 4.67 -5.45 -8.76
C TYR A 74 5.29 -4.10 -8.39
N ALA A 75 6.59 -4.07 -8.06
CA ALA A 75 7.28 -2.81 -7.79
C ALA A 75 7.36 -1.91 -9.03
N ILE A 76 7.57 -2.47 -10.22
CA ILE A 76 7.60 -1.72 -11.47
C ILE A 76 6.24 -1.08 -11.75
N LEU A 77 5.16 -1.86 -11.67
CA LEU A 77 3.79 -1.38 -11.86
C LEU A 77 3.44 -0.25 -10.87
N LEU A 78 3.63 -0.47 -9.58
CA LEU A 78 3.24 0.48 -8.55
C LEU A 78 4.03 1.80 -8.60
N GLU A 79 5.29 1.79 -9.00
CA GLU A 79 6.07 3.03 -9.16
C GLU A 79 5.43 3.95 -10.20
N GLU A 80 5.00 3.40 -11.33
CA GLU A 80 4.38 4.19 -12.40
C GLU A 80 2.99 4.71 -11.99
N LEU A 81 2.15 3.85 -11.38
CA LEU A 81 0.83 4.27 -10.88
C LEU A 81 0.94 5.37 -9.81
N ALA A 82 1.85 5.20 -8.85
CA ALA A 82 2.03 6.15 -7.76
C ALA A 82 2.66 7.49 -8.19
N ALA A 83 3.41 7.50 -9.29
CA ALA A 83 3.85 8.75 -9.90
C ALA A 83 2.68 9.55 -10.50
N GLY A 84 1.60 8.89 -10.90
CA GLY A 84 0.36 9.54 -11.29
C GLY A 84 -0.45 10.03 -10.09
N ASP A 85 -0.81 9.12 -9.20
CA ASP A 85 -1.49 9.42 -7.92
C ASP A 85 -1.30 8.25 -6.94
N ILE A 86 -0.73 8.54 -5.79
CA ILE A 86 -0.42 7.52 -4.78
C ILE A 86 -1.67 6.91 -4.13
N GLY A 87 -2.77 7.66 -4.02
CA GLY A 87 -4.04 7.16 -3.47
C GLY A 87 -4.69 6.14 -4.40
N MET A 88 -4.66 6.39 -5.72
CA MET A 88 -5.14 5.45 -6.74
C MET A 88 -4.24 4.20 -6.80
N ALA A 89 -2.92 4.38 -6.77
CA ALA A 89 -1.97 3.27 -6.69
C ALA A 89 -2.22 2.39 -5.46
N ASN A 90 -2.55 3.00 -4.31
CA ASN A 90 -2.86 2.28 -3.08
C ASN A 90 -4.12 1.39 -3.20
N ALA A 91 -5.11 1.77 -4.01
CA ALA A 91 -6.28 0.93 -4.24
C ALA A 91 -5.88 -0.41 -4.89
N PHE A 92 -5.01 -0.38 -5.90
CA PHE A 92 -4.44 -1.58 -6.54
C PHE A 92 -3.50 -2.35 -5.60
N HIS A 93 -2.63 -1.62 -4.86
CA HIS A 93 -1.71 -2.19 -3.89
C HIS A 93 -2.42 -3.12 -2.90
N VAL A 94 -3.54 -2.66 -2.32
CA VAL A 94 -4.30 -3.46 -1.34
C VAL A 94 -4.89 -4.71 -1.97
N VAL A 95 -5.46 -4.61 -3.18
CA VAL A 95 -6.01 -5.79 -3.87
C VAL A 95 -4.91 -6.81 -4.13
N MET A 96 -3.78 -6.41 -4.73
CA MET A 96 -2.68 -7.31 -5.04
C MET A 96 -2.07 -7.96 -3.80
N SER A 97 -1.77 -7.18 -2.75
CA SER A 97 -1.12 -7.70 -1.54
C SER A 97 -2.03 -8.64 -0.74
N ILE A 98 -3.32 -8.35 -0.65
CA ILE A 98 -4.24 -9.25 0.08
C ILE A 98 -4.57 -10.50 -0.75
N SER A 99 -4.65 -10.39 -2.08
CA SER A 99 -4.76 -11.57 -2.96
C SER A 99 -3.55 -12.50 -2.80
N GLU A 100 -2.34 -11.95 -2.72
CA GLU A 100 -1.12 -12.75 -2.42
C GLU A 100 -1.21 -13.41 -1.04
N MET A 101 -1.69 -12.69 -0.01
CA MET A 101 -1.90 -13.28 1.32
C MET A 101 -2.87 -14.46 1.28
N ILE A 102 -3.96 -14.37 0.52
CA ILE A 102 -4.90 -15.47 0.31
C ILE A 102 -4.21 -16.62 -0.41
N ALA A 103 -3.47 -16.34 -1.49
CA ALA A 103 -2.76 -17.37 -2.26
C ALA A 103 -1.73 -18.16 -1.43
N MET A 104 -1.03 -17.47 -0.51
CA MET A 104 0.02 -18.08 0.31
C MET A 104 -0.50 -18.86 1.53
N ASN A 105 -1.68 -18.53 2.05
CA ASN A 105 -2.17 -19.07 3.33
C ASN A 105 -3.52 -19.77 3.23
N GLY A 106 -4.23 -19.65 2.10
CA GLY A 106 -5.53 -20.23 1.88
C GLY A 106 -5.46 -21.72 1.50
N THR A 107 -6.55 -22.44 1.81
CA THR A 107 -6.77 -23.76 1.19
C THR A 107 -7.08 -23.61 -0.30
N ALA A 108 -7.03 -24.70 -1.08
CA ALA A 108 -7.39 -24.67 -2.50
C ALA A 108 -8.81 -24.10 -2.70
N GLU A 109 -9.76 -24.52 -1.85
CA GLU A 109 -11.15 -24.05 -1.90
C GLU A 109 -11.27 -22.56 -1.57
N GLN A 110 -10.48 -22.05 -0.63
CA GLN A 110 -10.45 -20.62 -0.31
C GLN A 110 -9.84 -19.82 -1.46
N CYS A 111 -8.76 -20.32 -2.06
CA CYS A 111 -8.14 -19.67 -3.22
C CYS A 111 -9.10 -19.63 -4.43
N GLU A 112 -9.75 -20.74 -4.75
CA GLU A 112 -10.76 -20.79 -5.83
C GLU A 112 -11.92 -19.84 -5.54
N ARG A 113 -12.44 -19.85 -4.31
CA ARG A 113 -13.58 -19.03 -3.89
C ARG A 113 -13.31 -17.53 -3.96
N TRP A 114 -12.11 -17.11 -3.58
CA TRP A 114 -11.79 -15.68 -3.42
C TRP A 114 -10.96 -15.11 -4.57
N LEU A 115 -9.97 -15.85 -5.09
CA LEU A 115 -9.04 -15.30 -6.07
C LEU A 115 -9.59 -15.33 -7.50
N ILE A 116 -10.33 -16.38 -7.90
CA ILE A 116 -10.87 -16.49 -9.26
C ILE A 116 -11.81 -15.29 -9.57
N PRO A 117 -12.81 -14.96 -8.73
CA PRO A 117 -13.68 -13.82 -9.01
C PRO A 117 -12.93 -12.49 -9.07
N ILE A 118 -11.84 -12.32 -8.30
CA ILE A 118 -11.01 -11.13 -8.36
C ILE A 118 -10.24 -11.10 -9.67
N ALA A 119 -9.58 -12.20 -10.05
CA ALA A 119 -8.75 -12.28 -11.25
C ALA A 119 -9.55 -12.05 -12.54
N GLU A 120 -10.78 -12.52 -12.59
CA GLU A 120 -11.68 -12.39 -13.74
C GLU A 120 -12.41 -11.04 -13.81
N ASP A 121 -12.33 -10.21 -12.76
CA ASP A 121 -13.03 -8.93 -12.73
C ASP A 121 -12.36 -7.89 -13.64
N THR A 122 -13.11 -7.43 -14.63
CA THR A 122 -12.76 -6.30 -15.52
C THR A 122 -13.53 -5.02 -15.21
N THR A 123 -14.37 -5.05 -14.17
CA THR A 123 -15.29 -3.94 -13.84
C THR A 123 -14.77 -3.05 -12.70
N GLY A 124 -13.76 -3.51 -11.95
CA GLY A 124 -13.26 -2.85 -10.76
C GLY A 124 -14.21 -2.96 -9.55
N SER A 125 -15.09 -3.96 -9.55
CA SER A 125 -16.05 -4.20 -8.47
C SER A 125 -15.50 -5.09 -7.36
N HIS A 126 -14.55 -6.00 -7.64
CA HIS A 126 -13.97 -6.92 -6.65
C HIS A 126 -12.73 -6.32 -5.95
N LEU A 127 -12.92 -5.17 -5.32
CA LEU A 127 -11.89 -4.58 -4.46
C LEU A 127 -11.83 -5.30 -3.12
N ILE A 128 -10.65 -5.29 -2.52
CA ILE A 128 -10.40 -5.87 -1.20
C ILE A 128 -10.07 -4.77 -0.20
N CYS A 129 -10.58 -4.92 1.02
CA CYS A 129 -10.20 -4.13 2.20
C CYS A 129 -9.52 -5.04 3.22
N PHE A 130 -8.57 -4.52 3.99
CA PHE A 130 -7.99 -5.23 5.13
C PHE A 130 -7.93 -4.35 6.37
N GLY A 131 -8.55 -4.80 7.46
CA GLY A 131 -8.59 -4.12 8.75
C GLY A 131 -7.65 -4.76 9.78
N ALA A 132 -6.57 -4.06 10.13
CA ALA A 132 -5.66 -4.45 11.21
C ALA A 132 -5.67 -3.43 12.35
N THR A 133 -5.54 -2.13 12.02
CA THR A 133 -5.45 -1.02 12.99
C THR A 133 -6.77 -0.79 13.70
N GLU A 134 -6.69 -0.52 15.01
CA GLU A 134 -7.85 -0.26 15.88
C GLU A 134 -7.82 1.17 16.44
N PRO A 135 -8.95 1.67 17.01
CA PRO A 135 -8.97 2.97 17.68
C PRO A 135 -7.96 3.10 18.82
N SER A 136 -7.57 1.97 19.46
CA SER A 136 -6.54 1.93 20.50
C SER A 136 -5.13 2.25 19.99
N GLY A 137 -4.87 2.10 18.68
CA GLY A 137 -3.59 2.43 18.04
C GLY A 137 -3.09 1.34 17.09
N GLY A 138 -2.46 1.76 15.98
CA GLY A 138 -1.91 0.82 14.98
C GLY A 138 -0.71 0.01 15.50
N THR A 139 0.10 0.57 16.39
CA THR A 139 1.26 -0.09 16.99
C THR A 139 0.87 -1.22 17.95
N GLU A 140 -0.32 -1.14 18.55
CA GLU A 140 -0.85 -2.17 19.46
C GLU A 140 -0.89 -3.57 18.81
N ILE A 141 -1.17 -3.65 17.50
CA ILE A 141 -1.19 -4.94 16.80
C ILE A 141 0.17 -5.65 16.80
N PHE A 142 1.26 -4.92 16.95
CA PHE A 142 2.63 -5.45 16.98
C PHE A 142 3.14 -5.67 18.42
N CYS A 143 2.28 -5.63 19.44
CA CYS A 143 2.69 -5.75 20.83
C CYS A 143 3.53 -7.03 21.07
N PRO A 144 4.81 -6.91 21.44
CA PRO A 144 5.68 -8.06 21.66
C PRO A 144 5.60 -8.59 23.09
N LEU A 145 4.84 -7.94 23.96
CA LEU A 145 4.78 -8.27 25.39
C LEU A 145 3.87 -9.49 25.62
N PRO A 146 4.22 -10.39 26.55
CA PRO A 146 3.44 -11.59 26.83
C PRO A 146 2.21 -11.34 27.70
N ASP A 147 1.72 -10.09 27.79
CA ASP A 147 0.54 -9.73 28.56
C ASP A 147 -0.73 -9.89 27.70
N PRO A 148 -1.66 -10.80 28.06
CA PRO A 148 -2.90 -11.02 27.31
C PRO A 148 -3.86 -9.82 27.33
N LYS A 149 -3.62 -8.79 28.12
CA LYS A 149 -4.44 -7.56 28.13
C LYS A 149 -4.04 -6.55 27.08
N LEU A 150 -2.89 -6.74 26.44
CA LEU A 150 -2.34 -5.82 25.43
C LEU A 150 -2.60 -6.35 24.01
N GLY A 151 -2.51 -5.46 23.03
CA GLY A 151 -2.64 -5.79 21.61
C GLY A 151 -4.06 -5.61 21.06
N THR A 152 -4.41 -6.43 20.11
CA THR A 152 -5.69 -6.41 19.36
C THR A 152 -6.89 -6.55 20.29
N ARG A 153 -7.89 -5.68 20.14
CA ARG A 153 -9.12 -5.63 20.95
C ARG A 153 -10.31 -6.27 20.26
N THR A 154 -10.38 -6.24 18.91
CA THR A 154 -11.40 -6.95 18.14
C THR A 154 -11.30 -8.44 18.43
N THR A 155 -12.40 -9.04 18.88
CA THR A 155 -12.46 -10.46 19.29
C THR A 155 -13.21 -11.30 18.28
N ALA A 156 -12.84 -12.58 18.17
CA ALA A 156 -13.52 -13.60 17.40
C ALA A 156 -13.76 -14.81 18.32
N ARG A 157 -14.90 -14.81 19.03
CA ARG A 157 -15.25 -15.85 19.99
C ARG A 157 -15.83 -17.07 19.26
N LYS A 158 -15.23 -18.23 19.49
CA LYS A 158 -15.71 -19.49 18.93
C LYS A 158 -17.10 -19.86 19.42
N ASP A 159 -17.99 -20.27 18.52
CA ASP A 159 -19.36 -20.68 18.79
C ASP A 159 -19.74 -21.86 17.86
N GLY A 160 -19.43 -23.09 18.31
CA GLY A 160 -19.53 -24.29 17.49
C GLY A 160 -18.54 -24.29 16.32
N ASP A 161 -19.05 -24.36 15.11
CA ASP A 161 -18.31 -24.28 13.84
C ASP A 161 -18.21 -22.83 13.27
N HIS A 162 -18.63 -21.84 14.06
CA HIS A 162 -18.59 -20.42 13.71
C HIS A 162 -17.72 -19.62 14.68
N TYR A 163 -17.42 -18.38 14.29
CA TYR A 163 -16.86 -17.35 15.15
C TYR A 163 -17.81 -16.15 15.21
N VAL A 164 -18.03 -15.62 16.40
CA VAL A 164 -18.78 -14.37 16.62
C VAL A 164 -17.76 -13.26 16.82
N ILE A 165 -17.76 -12.29 15.91
CA ILE A 165 -16.79 -11.21 15.84
C ILE A 165 -17.41 -9.92 16.35
N ASN A 166 -16.72 -9.25 17.29
CA ASN A 166 -17.09 -7.95 17.85
C ASN A 166 -15.89 -7.04 17.94
N GLY A 167 -16.08 -5.76 17.63
CA GLY A 167 -15.06 -4.72 17.68
C GLY A 167 -15.10 -3.77 16.51
N SER A 168 -14.00 -3.05 16.29
CA SER A 168 -13.87 -2.15 15.15
C SER A 168 -12.43 -2.02 14.67
N LYS A 169 -12.25 -1.68 13.39
CA LYS A 169 -10.96 -1.33 12.77
C LYS A 169 -11.07 0.07 12.17
N VAL A 170 -9.95 0.77 12.09
CA VAL A 170 -9.90 2.13 11.53
C VAL A 170 -8.84 2.25 10.44
N PHE A 171 -8.98 3.27 9.60
CA PHE A 171 -8.04 3.60 8.53
C PHE A 171 -7.88 2.50 7.46
N SER A 172 -8.81 1.57 7.36
CA SER A 172 -8.76 0.46 6.41
C SER A 172 -8.95 0.97 4.99
N SER A 173 -7.98 0.71 4.11
CA SER A 173 -8.05 1.14 2.69
C SER A 173 -9.12 0.37 1.93
N ASN A 174 -9.74 1.00 0.93
CA ASN A 174 -10.86 0.49 0.15
C ASN A 174 -12.15 0.18 0.95
N ALA A 175 -12.26 0.65 2.20
CA ALA A 175 -13.33 0.27 3.13
C ALA A 175 -14.74 0.35 2.52
N SER A 176 -15.13 1.48 1.93
CA SER A 176 -16.50 1.70 1.42
C SER A 176 -16.74 1.19 0.00
N VAL A 177 -15.71 0.66 -0.66
CA VAL A 177 -15.76 0.23 -2.07
C VAL A 177 -15.41 -1.24 -2.26
N SER A 178 -15.01 -1.94 -1.19
CA SER A 178 -14.62 -3.35 -1.25
C SER A 178 -15.81 -4.29 -1.28
N GLN A 179 -15.64 -5.42 -1.99
CA GLN A 179 -16.57 -6.55 -1.99
C GLN A 179 -16.07 -7.67 -1.06
N LEU A 180 -14.78 -7.70 -0.79
CA LEU A 180 -14.13 -8.67 0.08
C LEU A 180 -13.40 -7.94 1.21
N VAL A 181 -13.56 -8.43 2.43
CA VAL A 181 -12.97 -7.82 3.63
C VAL A 181 -12.12 -8.85 4.36
N GLY A 182 -10.88 -8.49 4.64
CA GLY A 182 -10.00 -9.22 5.55
C GLY A 182 -9.84 -8.49 6.87
N ILE A 183 -9.74 -9.25 7.97
CA ILE A 183 -9.48 -8.66 9.29
C ILE A 183 -8.56 -9.52 10.13
N LEU A 184 -7.82 -8.86 11.03
CA LEU A 184 -7.13 -9.49 12.14
C LEU A 184 -8.03 -9.39 13.39
N ALA A 185 -8.40 -10.53 13.99
CA ALA A 185 -9.19 -10.58 15.22
C ALA A 185 -8.62 -11.59 16.22
N ARG A 186 -8.85 -11.37 17.49
CA ARG A 186 -8.32 -12.18 18.58
C ARG A 186 -9.25 -13.36 18.87
N THR A 187 -8.77 -14.59 18.65
CA THR A 187 -9.51 -15.82 18.88
C THR A 187 -9.33 -16.39 20.29
N ASP A 188 -8.23 -16.04 20.98
CA ASP A 188 -7.96 -16.47 22.36
C ASP A 188 -7.47 -15.30 23.21
N THR A 189 -8.36 -14.73 24.02
CA THR A 189 -8.05 -13.59 24.91
C THR A 189 -7.22 -13.96 26.14
N SER A 190 -6.91 -15.23 26.35
CA SER A 190 -6.08 -15.71 27.48
C SER A 190 -4.59 -15.75 27.13
N LYS A 191 -4.23 -15.65 25.84
CA LYS A 191 -2.86 -15.70 25.34
C LYS A 191 -2.32 -14.31 24.98
N ALA A 192 -1.01 -14.20 24.81
CA ALA A 192 -0.37 -13.01 24.28
C ALA A 192 -0.88 -12.67 22.87
N ASN A 193 -0.82 -11.40 22.49
CA ASN A 193 -1.30 -10.92 21.19
C ASN A 193 -0.71 -11.69 20.00
N SER A 194 0.59 -12.00 20.06
CA SER A 194 1.32 -12.73 19.01
C SER A 194 0.85 -14.16 18.77
N GLU A 195 0.15 -14.77 19.73
CA GLU A 195 -0.28 -16.18 19.70
C GLU A 195 -1.79 -16.35 19.70
N SER A 196 -2.53 -15.25 19.65
CA SER A 196 -3.99 -15.23 19.87
C SER A 196 -4.81 -14.65 18.74
N CYS A 197 -4.17 -14.08 17.72
CA CYS A 197 -4.88 -13.47 16.61
C CYS A 197 -4.99 -14.40 15.42
N SER A 198 -6.11 -14.33 14.70
CA SER A 198 -6.37 -15.05 13.47
C SER A 198 -6.84 -14.08 12.39
N VAL A 199 -6.63 -14.44 11.12
CA VAL A 199 -7.12 -13.67 9.99
C VAL A 199 -8.44 -14.29 9.49
N PHE A 200 -9.42 -13.43 9.18
CA PHE A 200 -10.69 -13.83 8.58
C PHE A 200 -10.91 -13.08 7.29
N ILE A 201 -11.44 -13.77 6.27
CA ILE A 201 -11.82 -13.18 4.99
C ILE A 201 -13.31 -13.44 4.76
N PHE A 202 -14.07 -12.41 4.39
CA PHE A 202 -15.52 -12.51 4.24
C PHE A 202 -16.07 -11.46 3.27
N PRO A 203 -17.26 -11.72 2.64
CA PRO A 203 -17.93 -10.74 1.78
C PRO A 203 -18.40 -9.51 2.57
N ALA A 204 -18.36 -8.33 1.93
CA ALA A 204 -18.74 -7.07 2.57
C ALA A 204 -20.24 -6.95 2.91
N ASP A 205 -21.09 -7.83 2.38
CA ASP A 205 -22.53 -7.91 2.70
C ASP A 205 -22.84 -8.85 3.88
N THR A 206 -21.82 -9.34 4.58
CA THR A 206 -21.99 -10.25 5.73
C THR A 206 -22.79 -9.57 6.85
N PRO A 207 -23.88 -10.18 7.36
CA PRO A 207 -24.66 -9.63 8.46
C PRO A 207 -23.81 -9.40 9.73
N GLY A 208 -23.98 -8.21 10.34
CA GLY A 208 -23.19 -7.78 11.51
C GLY A 208 -21.91 -7.03 11.14
N PHE A 209 -21.62 -6.87 9.86
CA PHE A 209 -20.58 -5.97 9.35
C PHE A 209 -21.18 -4.67 8.84
N SER A 210 -20.51 -3.55 9.11
CA SER A 210 -20.88 -2.24 8.56
C SER A 210 -19.66 -1.34 8.42
N ILE A 211 -19.78 -0.33 7.55
CA ILE A 211 -18.78 0.72 7.38
C ILE A 211 -19.19 1.92 8.22
N GLY A 212 -18.31 2.37 9.09
CA GLY A 212 -18.47 3.58 9.87
C GLY A 212 -18.01 4.84 9.14
N THR A 213 -17.17 5.63 9.79
CA THR A 213 -16.65 6.89 9.24
C THR A 213 -15.69 6.63 8.07
N ILE A 214 -15.84 7.41 6.98
CA ILE A 214 -14.82 7.53 5.94
C ILE A 214 -13.94 8.74 6.24
N GLU A 215 -12.63 8.53 6.26
CA GLU A 215 -11.66 9.49 6.79
C GLU A 215 -11.40 10.67 5.84
N ASN A 216 -11.50 11.88 6.35
CA ASN A 216 -11.09 13.09 5.63
C ASN A 216 -9.59 13.35 5.84
N LYS A 217 -8.78 12.86 4.94
CA LYS A 217 -7.32 12.82 5.06
C LYS A 217 -6.63 14.07 4.51
N MET A 218 -5.42 14.32 4.99
CA MET A 218 -4.50 15.33 4.47
C MET A 218 -4.07 15.07 3.03
N GLY A 219 -3.71 13.83 2.71
CA GLY A 219 -3.28 13.31 1.41
C GLY A 219 -3.84 11.92 1.13
N HIS A 220 -3.39 11.24 0.04
CA HIS A 220 -3.95 9.95 -0.40
C HIS A 220 -5.48 9.97 -0.55
N ARG A 221 -6.06 11.10 -0.97
CA ARG A 221 -7.49 11.32 -0.89
C ARG A 221 -8.30 10.37 -1.78
N ALA A 222 -7.73 9.92 -2.89
CA ALA A 222 -8.32 8.91 -3.78
C ALA A 222 -8.45 7.50 -3.14
N SER A 223 -7.74 7.22 -2.03
CA SER A 223 -7.87 5.96 -1.31
C SER A 223 -8.98 6.06 -0.25
N MET A 224 -9.96 5.16 -0.29
CA MET A 224 -11.14 5.16 0.59
C MET A 224 -10.81 4.51 1.93
N ASN A 225 -10.17 5.27 2.83
CA ASN A 225 -9.88 4.79 4.18
C ASN A 225 -11.07 5.00 5.11
N GLY A 226 -11.47 3.94 5.83
CA GLY A 226 -12.63 4.01 6.69
C GLY A 226 -12.57 3.10 7.90
N GLU A 227 -13.59 3.26 8.73
CA GLU A 227 -13.85 2.42 9.90
C GLU A 227 -14.66 1.19 9.49
N LEU A 228 -14.26 0.03 10.00
CA LEU A 228 -14.98 -1.25 9.88
C LEU A 228 -15.56 -1.57 11.26
N VAL A 229 -16.86 -1.84 11.32
CA VAL A 229 -17.57 -2.12 12.58
C VAL A 229 -18.16 -3.53 12.55
N PHE A 230 -17.98 -4.26 13.64
CA PHE A 230 -18.43 -5.66 13.79
C PHE A 230 -19.32 -5.76 15.03
N GLU A 231 -20.58 -6.13 14.83
CA GLU A 231 -21.59 -6.29 15.89
C GLU A 231 -22.21 -7.69 15.78
N ASP A 232 -21.77 -8.58 16.67
CA ASP A 232 -22.17 -10.00 16.70
C ASP A 232 -22.10 -10.68 15.31
N MET A 233 -21.11 -10.28 14.49
CA MET A 233 -20.93 -10.80 13.15
C MET A 233 -20.53 -12.29 13.23
N ARG A 234 -21.32 -13.16 12.59
CA ARG A 234 -21.09 -14.61 12.58
C ARG A 234 -20.41 -15.03 11.30
N LEU A 235 -19.21 -15.62 11.43
CA LEU A 235 -18.47 -16.20 10.31
C LEU A 235 -18.29 -17.71 10.50
N PRO A 236 -18.52 -18.53 9.47
CA PRO A 236 -18.11 -19.93 9.46
C PRO A 236 -16.59 -20.06 9.64
N ARG A 237 -16.16 -21.18 10.23
CA ARG A 237 -14.72 -21.46 10.42
C ARG A 237 -13.94 -21.45 9.10
N GLU A 238 -14.56 -21.82 8.00
CA GLU A 238 -13.96 -21.79 6.65
C GLU A 238 -13.58 -20.40 6.15
N ASN A 239 -14.02 -19.33 6.81
CA ASN A 239 -13.62 -17.97 6.54
C ASN A 239 -12.31 -17.56 7.24
N MET A 240 -11.76 -18.42 8.11
CA MET A 240 -10.44 -18.20 8.72
C MET A 240 -9.35 -18.53 7.70
N LEU A 241 -8.44 -17.60 7.47
CA LEU A 241 -7.28 -17.78 6.60
C LEU A 241 -6.08 -18.26 7.41
N GLY A 242 -5.54 -19.41 7.06
CA GLY A 242 -4.45 -20.05 7.82
C GLY A 242 -4.95 -20.71 9.12
N GLU A 243 -4.02 -20.90 10.06
CA GLU A 243 -4.27 -21.59 11.32
C GLU A 243 -4.79 -20.63 12.42
N GLU A 244 -5.61 -21.17 13.32
CA GLU A 244 -6.10 -20.41 14.49
C GLU A 244 -4.95 -19.96 15.40
N GLY A 245 -4.89 -18.67 15.73
CA GLY A 245 -3.82 -18.06 16.53
C GLY A 245 -2.57 -17.70 15.72
N ALA A 246 -2.49 -18.06 14.45
CA ALA A 246 -1.34 -17.79 13.58
C ALA A 246 -1.50 -16.51 12.72
N GLY A 247 -2.41 -15.59 13.08
CA GLY A 247 -2.72 -14.42 12.27
C GLY A 247 -1.52 -13.52 11.97
N PHE A 248 -0.54 -13.45 12.89
CA PHE A 248 0.72 -12.73 12.60
C PHE A 248 1.61 -13.46 11.61
N ALA A 249 1.66 -14.78 11.64
CA ALA A 249 2.39 -15.55 10.62
C ALA A 249 1.73 -15.36 9.23
N THR A 250 0.39 -15.38 9.18
CA THR A 250 -0.39 -15.13 7.97
C THR A 250 -0.11 -13.74 7.36
N ILE A 251 -0.10 -12.68 8.19
CA ILE A 251 0.23 -11.32 7.74
C ILE A 251 1.71 -11.22 7.36
N ASN A 252 2.60 -11.83 8.12
CA ASN A 252 4.04 -11.78 7.86
C ASN A 252 4.43 -12.50 6.57
N ALA A 253 3.62 -13.43 6.06
CA ALA A 253 3.87 -14.09 4.79
C ALA A 253 3.98 -13.10 3.61
N ILE A 254 3.20 -11.99 3.66
CA ILE A 254 3.25 -10.91 2.65
C ILE A 254 4.02 -9.68 3.12
N TYR A 255 4.75 -9.79 4.23
CA TYR A 255 5.38 -8.61 4.83
C TYR A 255 6.42 -7.97 3.91
N ASP A 256 7.15 -8.81 3.17
CA ASP A 256 8.15 -8.38 2.19
C ASP A 256 7.48 -7.61 1.05
N THR A 257 6.44 -8.16 0.46
CA THR A 257 5.67 -7.56 -0.63
C THR A 257 4.98 -6.27 -0.19
N ASN A 258 4.36 -6.25 0.99
CA ASN A 258 3.70 -5.05 1.51
C ASN A 258 4.70 -3.91 1.81
N GLY A 259 5.87 -4.24 2.34
CA GLY A 259 6.97 -3.28 2.54
C GLY A 259 7.51 -2.73 1.22
N VAL A 260 7.74 -3.60 0.24
CA VAL A 260 8.12 -3.23 -1.13
C VAL A 260 7.06 -2.32 -1.76
N GLY A 261 5.76 -2.66 -1.67
CA GLY A 261 4.68 -1.87 -2.25
C GLY A 261 4.62 -0.45 -1.70
N THR A 262 4.64 -0.30 -0.36
CA THR A 262 4.64 1.03 0.28
C THR A 262 5.90 1.82 -0.08
N GLY A 263 7.08 1.19 -0.10
CA GLY A 263 8.33 1.83 -0.49
C GLY A 263 8.35 2.23 -1.96
N THR A 264 7.79 1.41 -2.82
CA THR A 264 7.65 1.71 -4.26
C THR A 264 6.74 2.90 -4.50
N MET A 265 5.59 2.97 -3.81
CA MET A 265 4.71 4.14 -3.90
C MET A 265 5.42 5.41 -3.40
N ALA A 266 6.28 5.31 -2.39
CA ALA A 266 7.12 6.42 -1.95
C ALA A 266 8.12 6.87 -3.04
N VAL A 267 8.72 5.92 -3.76
CA VAL A 267 9.59 6.22 -4.93
C VAL A 267 8.78 6.90 -6.04
N GLY A 268 7.56 6.43 -6.33
CA GLY A 268 6.69 6.99 -7.36
C GLY A 268 6.34 8.46 -7.10
N VAL A 269 5.83 8.79 -5.91
CA VAL A 269 5.48 10.19 -5.58
C VAL A 269 6.71 11.09 -5.52
N ALA A 270 7.86 10.59 -5.03
CA ALA A 270 9.11 11.35 -5.02
C ALA A 270 9.63 11.60 -6.43
N ARG A 271 9.50 10.63 -7.35
CA ARG A 271 9.84 10.79 -8.76
C ARG A 271 9.00 11.89 -9.41
N ALA A 272 7.69 11.84 -9.25
CA ALA A 272 6.79 12.86 -9.79
C ALA A 272 7.16 14.27 -9.29
N ALA A 273 7.44 14.40 -7.99
CA ALA A 273 7.88 15.65 -7.40
C ALA A 273 9.23 16.14 -7.95
N TYR A 274 10.20 15.23 -8.11
CA TYR A 274 11.50 15.54 -8.71
C TYR A 274 11.38 15.99 -10.17
N GLU A 275 10.62 15.25 -10.98
CA GLU A 275 10.41 15.57 -12.39
C GLU A 275 9.75 16.94 -12.59
N LEU A 276 8.73 17.25 -11.75
CA LEU A 276 8.11 18.57 -11.71
C LEU A 276 9.11 19.67 -11.36
N ALA A 277 9.90 19.49 -10.30
CA ALA A 277 10.89 20.46 -9.87
C ALA A 277 11.98 20.68 -10.92
N LEU A 278 12.43 19.61 -11.58
CA LEU A 278 13.44 19.65 -12.66
C LEU A 278 12.91 20.41 -13.88
N ALA A 279 11.67 20.14 -14.29
CA ALA A 279 11.04 20.85 -15.41
C ALA A 279 10.91 22.34 -15.10
N TYR A 280 10.34 22.67 -13.93
CA TYR A 280 10.20 24.04 -13.47
C TYR A 280 11.55 24.79 -13.39
N ALA A 281 12.60 24.13 -12.86
CA ALA A 281 13.93 24.74 -12.73
C ALA A 281 14.61 25.03 -14.08
N LYS A 282 14.24 24.32 -15.15
CA LYS A 282 14.73 24.56 -16.52
C LYS A 282 14.03 25.72 -17.20
N GLU A 283 12.77 26.00 -16.85
CA GLU A 283 11.93 27.01 -17.51
C GLU A 283 11.86 28.33 -16.72
N ARG A 284 11.81 28.26 -15.41
CA ARG A 284 11.69 29.46 -14.55
C ARG A 284 12.96 30.27 -14.57
N GLU A 285 12.87 31.51 -15.00
CA GLU A 285 14.00 32.46 -15.01
C GLU A 285 13.94 33.44 -13.86
N ILE A 286 15.12 33.71 -13.26
CA ILE A 286 15.39 34.78 -12.29
C ILE A 286 16.75 35.38 -12.65
N TRP A 287 16.86 36.69 -12.64
CA TRP A 287 18.08 37.44 -12.95
C TRP A 287 18.68 37.03 -14.32
N GLY A 288 17.83 36.78 -15.33
CA GLY A 288 18.21 36.59 -16.72
C GLY A 288 18.66 35.18 -17.08
N GLN A 289 18.43 34.17 -16.23
CA GLN A 289 18.72 32.79 -16.53
C GLN A 289 17.80 31.81 -15.78
N PRO A 290 17.61 30.57 -16.29
CA PRO A 290 16.88 29.52 -15.59
C PRO A 290 17.39 29.25 -14.19
N ILE A 291 16.48 29.06 -13.21
CA ILE A 291 16.86 28.87 -11.81
C ILE A 291 17.73 27.64 -11.59
N GLY A 292 17.61 26.60 -12.42
CA GLY A 292 18.45 25.39 -12.38
C GLY A 292 19.95 25.68 -12.64
N LYS A 293 20.31 26.85 -13.15
CA LYS A 293 21.70 27.28 -13.34
C LYS A 293 22.34 27.83 -12.06
N TYR A 294 21.53 28.14 -11.04
CA TYR A 294 22.08 28.57 -9.76
C TYR A 294 22.49 27.36 -8.91
N GLN A 295 23.68 27.43 -8.34
CA GLN A 295 24.31 26.33 -7.61
C GLN A 295 23.41 25.77 -6.52
N ALA A 296 22.69 26.62 -5.76
CA ALA A 296 21.79 26.20 -4.71
C ALA A 296 20.69 25.25 -5.22
N ILE A 297 20.04 25.61 -6.32
CA ILE A 297 18.99 24.80 -6.94
C ILE A 297 19.57 23.54 -7.59
N GLY A 298 20.71 23.69 -8.30
CA GLY A 298 21.41 22.56 -8.90
C GLY A 298 21.79 21.49 -7.87
N ASN A 299 22.32 21.88 -6.72
CA ASN A 299 22.67 20.96 -5.64
C ASN A 299 21.43 20.23 -5.09
N MET A 300 20.32 20.96 -4.83
CA MET A 300 19.07 20.32 -4.39
C MET A 300 18.58 19.27 -5.38
N LEU A 301 18.61 19.56 -6.68
CA LEU A 301 18.20 18.60 -7.73
C LEU A 301 19.11 17.36 -7.78
N VAL A 302 20.41 17.52 -7.58
CA VAL A 302 21.35 16.41 -7.53
C VAL A 302 21.09 15.53 -6.30
N ASP A 303 20.91 16.14 -5.13
CA ASP A 303 20.61 15.40 -3.89
C ASP A 303 19.27 14.65 -3.99
N MET A 304 18.23 15.27 -4.55
CA MET A 304 16.93 14.63 -4.79
C MET A 304 17.07 13.44 -5.75
N LYS A 305 17.86 13.58 -6.83
CA LYS A 305 18.08 12.50 -7.79
C LYS A 305 18.84 11.33 -7.15
N ALA A 306 19.88 11.61 -6.39
CA ALA A 306 20.67 10.59 -5.68
C ALA A 306 19.81 9.83 -4.65
N ASP A 307 19.05 10.54 -3.84
CA ASP A 307 18.11 9.97 -2.86
C ASP A 307 17.08 9.06 -3.54
N LEU A 308 16.51 9.50 -4.66
CA LEU A 308 15.53 8.75 -5.45
C LEU A 308 16.11 7.44 -6.00
N GLU A 309 17.30 7.50 -6.62
CA GLU A 309 17.95 6.31 -7.17
C GLU A 309 18.37 5.31 -6.08
N MET A 310 18.89 5.79 -4.96
CA MET A 310 19.24 4.92 -3.84
C MET A 310 17.99 4.19 -3.28
N ALA A 311 16.87 4.91 -3.14
CA ALA A 311 15.62 4.31 -2.68
C ALA A 311 15.08 3.29 -3.68
N ARG A 312 15.04 3.61 -4.96
CA ARG A 312 14.60 2.70 -6.04
C ARG A 312 15.43 1.42 -6.07
N LEU A 313 16.77 1.55 -6.02
CA LEU A 313 17.68 0.39 -6.01
C LEU A 313 17.45 -0.48 -4.78
N MET A 314 17.24 0.10 -3.60
CA MET A 314 16.94 -0.63 -2.37
C MET A 314 15.64 -1.41 -2.48
N VAL A 315 14.55 -0.78 -2.93
CA VAL A 315 13.25 -1.42 -3.13
C VAL A 315 13.35 -2.57 -4.13
N ARG A 316 13.92 -2.32 -5.30
CA ARG A 316 14.07 -3.35 -6.36
C ARG A 316 14.96 -4.50 -5.92
N ARG A 317 16.04 -4.24 -5.17
CA ARG A 317 16.88 -5.28 -4.60
C ARG A 317 16.10 -6.17 -3.62
N ILE A 318 15.31 -5.57 -2.73
CA ILE A 318 14.52 -6.33 -1.76
C ILE A 318 13.41 -7.12 -2.46
N ALA A 319 12.73 -6.53 -3.45
CA ALA A 319 11.78 -7.24 -4.29
C ALA A 319 12.41 -8.49 -4.95
N TRP A 320 13.54 -8.32 -5.61
CA TRP A 320 14.29 -9.42 -6.22
C TRP A 320 14.76 -10.48 -5.22
N GLN A 321 15.12 -10.09 -3.98
CA GLN A 321 15.51 -11.03 -2.92
C GLN A 321 14.38 -11.96 -2.49
N GLY A 322 13.12 -11.49 -2.52
CA GLY A 322 11.95 -12.29 -2.19
C GLY A 322 11.84 -13.55 -3.05
N GLU A 323 12.33 -13.48 -4.28
CA GLU A 323 12.32 -14.58 -5.26
C GLU A 323 13.44 -15.61 -5.05
N LYS A 324 14.34 -15.42 -4.07
CA LYS A 324 15.50 -16.30 -3.84
C LYS A 324 15.32 -17.19 -2.63
N ASP A 325 15.64 -18.47 -2.77
CA ASP A 325 15.56 -19.46 -1.68
C ASP A 325 16.59 -19.22 -0.56
N SER A 326 17.73 -18.59 -0.87
CA SER A 326 18.79 -18.33 0.12
C SER A 326 18.46 -17.13 1.00
N SER A 327 18.62 -17.26 2.31
CA SER A 327 18.54 -16.15 3.28
C SER A 327 19.86 -15.37 3.41
N GLU A 328 20.97 -15.91 2.86
CA GLU A 328 22.30 -15.30 2.99
C GLU A 328 22.39 -13.97 2.25
N GLY A 329 22.84 -12.94 2.93
CA GLY A 329 23.01 -11.59 2.37
C GLY A 329 21.70 -10.84 2.04
N LYS A 330 20.54 -11.35 2.47
CA LYS A 330 19.26 -10.62 2.34
C LYS A 330 19.24 -9.37 3.23
N LEU A 331 18.79 -8.25 2.66
CA LEU A 331 18.48 -7.06 3.44
C LEU A 331 17.17 -7.28 4.21
N PRO A 332 17.02 -6.70 5.42
CA PRO A 332 15.74 -6.72 6.10
C PRO A 332 14.63 -6.08 5.22
N PRO A 333 13.50 -6.78 4.99
CA PRO A 333 12.44 -6.29 4.10
C PRO A 333 11.91 -4.91 4.48
N ASN A 334 11.83 -4.61 5.78
CA ASN A 334 11.42 -3.31 6.30
C ASN A 334 12.25 -2.12 5.79
N MET A 335 13.48 -2.35 5.34
CA MET A 335 14.29 -1.31 4.72
C MET A 335 13.67 -0.80 3.43
N ALA A 336 12.95 -1.65 2.67
CA ALA A 336 12.23 -1.24 1.46
C ALA A 336 11.15 -0.20 1.74
N LYS A 337 10.62 -0.14 2.97
CA LYS A 337 9.60 0.84 3.35
C LYS A 337 10.20 2.04 4.09
N VAL A 338 11.03 1.78 5.08
CA VAL A 338 11.48 2.82 6.03
C VAL A 338 12.30 3.91 5.34
N TYR A 339 13.30 3.55 4.54
CA TYR A 339 14.15 4.54 3.87
C TYR A 339 13.41 5.31 2.76
N PRO A 340 12.68 4.66 1.84
CA PRO A 340 11.92 5.37 0.81
C PRO A 340 10.85 6.32 1.38
N ALA A 341 10.18 5.96 2.47
CA ALA A 341 9.20 6.82 3.11
C ALA A 341 9.81 8.15 3.61
N GLU A 342 10.98 8.09 4.26
CA GLU A 342 11.70 9.29 4.69
C GLU A 342 12.29 10.07 3.50
N MET A 343 12.76 9.38 2.48
CA MET A 343 13.26 9.97 1.24
C MET A 343 12.14 10.75 0.54
N ALA A 344 10.95 10.19 0.40
CA ALA A 344 9.83 10.84 -0.27
C ALA A 344 9.45 12.16 0.42
N ARG A 345 9.43 12.20 1.75
CA ARG A 345 9.21 13.45 2.50
C ARG A 345 10.24 14.53 2.17
N ARG A 346 11.53 14.17 2.15
CA ARG A 346 12.60 15.12 1.83
C ARG A 346 12.49 15.63 0.39
N VAL A 347 12.31 14.71 -0.56
CA VAL A 347 12.25 15.05 -1.99
C VAL A 347 11.04 15.91 -2.32
N THR A 348 9.85 15.61 -1.79
CA THR A 348 8.64 16.38 -2.04
C THR A 348 8.70 17.78 -1.43
N ILE A 349 9.26 17.93 -0.22
CA ILE A 349 9.49 19.23 0.42
C ILE A 349 10.49 20.05 -0.41
N ASN A 350 11.58 19.45 -0.88
CA ASN A 350 12.57 20.14 -1.72
C ASN A 350 11.98 20.53 -3.07
N ALA A 351 11.13 19.73 -3.66
CA ALA A 351 10.41 20.07 -4.90
C ALA A 351 9.53 21.32 -4.69
N MET A 352 8.71 21.32 -3.64
CA MET A 352 7.89 22.48 -3.28
C MET A 352 8.77 23.72 -3.04
N GLN A 353 9.92 23.59 -2.36
CA GLN A 353 10.85 24.68 -2.11
C GLN A 353 11.45 25.26 -3.40
N ILE A 354 11.80 24.40 -4.38
CA ILE A 354 12.32 24.83 -5.70
C ILE A 354 11.27 25.64 -6.47
N LEU A 355 10.00 25.23 -6.41
CA LEU A 355 8.90 25.98 -7.03
C LEU A 355 8.57 27.28 -6.29
N GLY A 356 9.00 27.42 -5.04
CA GLY A 356 8.74 28.61 -4.20
C GLY A 356 7.24 28.84 -3.96
N GLY A 357 6.78 30.07 -4.08
CA GLY A 357 5.35 30.39 -3.88
C GLY A 357 4.40 29.62 -4.80
N SER A 358 4.81 29.34 -6.03
CA SER A 358 4.03 28.51 -6.97
C SER A 358 3.86 27.08 -6.47
N GLY A 359 4.87 26.50 -5.80
CA GLY A 359 4.80 25.16 -5.25
C GLY A 359 3.88 25.03 -4.03
N TYR A 360 3.58 26.14 -3.36
CA TYR A 360 2.67 26.19 -2.22
C TYR A 360 1.20 26.37 -2.62
N MET A 361 0.95 26.80 -3.86
CA MET A 361 -0.38 26.99 -4.41
C MET A 361 -0.83 25.72 -5.15
N LYS A 362 -2.15 25.50 -5.23
CA LYS A 362 -2.75 24.32 -5.88
C LYS A 362 -2.67 24.31 -7.41
N ASP A 363 -2.16 25.39 -8.03
CA ASP A 363 -1.91 25.45 -9.48
C ASP A 363 -0.86 24.46 -9.95
N TYR A 364 0.03 24.03 -9.05
CA TYR A 364 1.01 22.98 -9.24
C TYR A 364 0.78 21.86 -8.23
N PRO A 365 1.00 20.59 -8.60
CA PRO A 365 0.78 19.44 -7.69
C PRO A 365 1.84 19.28 -6.60
N ALA A 366 2.80 20.20 -6.46
CA ALA A 366 3.90 20.10 -5.51
C ALA A 366 3.41 20.01 -4.06
N GLU A 367 2.42 20.82 -3.67
CA GLU A 367 1.84 20.79 -2.33
C GLU A 367 1.09 19.47 -2.07
N LYS A 368 0.42 18.90 -3.10
CA LYS A 368 -0.23 17.61 -3.02
C LYS A 368 0.79 16.50 -2.77
N TYR A 369 1.92 16.49 -3.49
CA TYR A 369 2.98 15.50 -3.28
C TYR A 369 3.54 15.55 -1.86
N VAL A 370 3.68 16.74 -1.26
CA VAL A 370 4.06 16.87 0.16
C VAL A 370 3.01 16.23 1.06
N ARG A 371 1.72 16.56 0.89
CA ARG A 371 0.63 15.98 1.71
C ARG A 371 0.58 14.46 1.58
N ASP A 372 0.76 13.95 0.39
CA ASP A 372 0.76 12.51 0.09
C ASP A 372 1.97 11.80 0.74
N ALA A 373 3.15 12.41 0.73
CA ALA A 373 4.35 11.82 1.32
C ALA A 373 4.30 11.75 2.85
N MET A 374 3.52 12.62 3.53
CA MET A 374 3.50 12.68 5.00
C MET A 374 2.94 11.44 5.67
N VAL A 375 2.09 10.66 5.01
CA VAL A 375 1.51 9.45 5.60
C VAL A 375 2.45 8.24 5.47
N LEU A 376 3.40 8.25 4.54
CA LEU A 376 4.26 7.10 4.24
C LEU A 376 5.06 6.56 5.44
N PRO A 377 5.63 7.38 6.33
CA PRO A 377 6.26 6.87 7.55
C PRO A 377 5.29 6.24 8.55
N ILE A 378 3.98 6.46 8.40
CA ILE A 378 2.94 6.07 9.35
C ILE A 378 2.28 4.75 8.96
N ILE A 379 1.91 4.60 7.67
CA ILE A 379 1.18 3.42 7.15
C ILE A 379 2.07 2.17 7.08
N SER A 380 1.47 1.00 6.96
CA SER A 380 2.16 -0.31 6.84
C SER A 380 3.17 -0.56 7.97
N GLY A 381 2.83 -0.10 9.17
CA GLY A 381 3.71 -0.06 10.34
C GLY A 381 4.53 1.24 10.41
N ALA A 382 4.44 1.94 11.53
CA ALA A 382 5.23 3.16 11.75
C ALA A 382 6.73 2.89 11.63
N ASN A 383 7.47 3.81 10.97
CA ASN A 383 8.90 3.64 10.72
C ASN A 383 9.70 3.35 12.01
N GLU A 384 9.30 3.95 13.13
CA GLU A 384 9.93 3.77 14.45
C GLU A 384 9.79 2.34 14.94
N VAL A 385 8.59 1.73 14.78
CA VAL A 385 8.31 0.34 15.16
C VAL A 385 9.10 -0.62 14.26
N LEU A 386 9.13 -0.36 12.95
CA LEU A 386 9.88 -1.19 12.01
C LEU A 386 11.39 -1.13 12.29
N LYS A 387 11.92 0.05 12.60
CA LYS A 387 13.33 0.23 13.02
C LYS A 387 13.62 -0.51 14.32
N TYR A 388 12.70 -0.46 15.29
CA TYR A 388 12.83 -1.22 16.54
C TYR A 388 12.95 -2.71 16.27
N PHE A 389 12.05 -3.30 15.47
CA PHE A 389 12.12 -4.74 15.15
C PHE A 389 13.37 -5.12 14.34
N MET A 390 13.86 -4.25 13.47
CA MET A 390 15.13 -4.48 12.79
C MET A 390 16.30 -4.47 13.77
N SER A 391 16.31 -3.54 14.73
CA SER A 391 17.39 -3.42 15.72
C SER A 391 17.50 -4.63 16.65
N LEU A 392 16.41 -5.35 16.88
CA LEU A 392 16.44 -6.60 17.67
C LEU A 392 17.16 -7.75 16.97
N LYS A 393 17.46 -7.62 15.67
CA LYS A 393 18.15 -8.63 14.85
C LYS A 393 19.59 -8.27 14.52
N LEU A 394 20.08 -7.11 14.98
CA LEU A 394 21.48 -6.69 14.89
C LEU A 394 22.31 -7.24 16.04
#